data_6207f08ceadbccd8e8cf80ca443daea1
#
_entry.id   6207f08ceadbccd8e8cf80ca443daea1
#
_cell.length_a   1.000
_cell.length_b   1.000
_cell.length_c   1.000
_cell.angle_alpha   90.00
_cell.angle_beta   90.00
_cell.angle_gamma   90.00
#
_symmetry.space_group_name_H-M   'P 1'
#
loop_
_entity.id
_entity.type
_entity.pdbx_description
1 polymer ?
#
loop_
_entity_poly.entity_id
_entity_poly.type
_entity_poly.pdbx_seq_one_letter_code
_entity_poly.pdbx_strand_id
1 'polypeptide(L)'
;MRKMLFVYNPNAGKGLLKPKLADVLDIFVKAGYEVVVYPTQGYRDGYKKIRSMEDKFDLVVCSGGDGTLDEVVTGMMKRKKRIPIGYIPTGTTNDFASSLHISKDILSAADTAVHGKAFACDIGTFNQDIFVYVAAFGLFTDVSYQTNQSLKNSIGHAAYVLEGAKRLSHIPSYKIKITHDGEVIEGEFMIGMVTNSKSVAGFKGITGKKVRFDDGEFEVMLIKKPKNPVELQEIIASMLIESFDTEYMYTFKAKNITFEAEGEIPWTLDGEFGGQHDFVEICNRKQALEIMIEAEEEEGEE
;
A
#
# COMPACT_ATOMS: atom_id res chain seq x y z
N MET A 1 14.21 -29.22 -10.11
CA MET A 1 12.81 -28.80 -10.06
C MET A 1 12.77 -27.50 -9.24
N ARG A 2 12.14 -26.43 -9.74
CA ARG A 2 12.00 -25.17 -9.01
C ARG A 2 11.13 -25.37 -7.78
N LYS A 3 11.43 -24.65 -6.68
CA LYS A 3 10.68 -24.77 -5.43
C LYS A 3 9.91 -23.49 -5.13
N MET A 4 8.65 -23.63 -4.75
CA MET A 4 7.77 -22.54 -4.41
C MET A 4 7.27 -22.67 -2.96
N LEU A 5 7.23 -21.55 -2.24
CA LEU A 5 6.48 -21.44 -1.00
C LEU A 5 5.18 -20.68 -1.29
N PHE A 6 4.05 -21.35 -1.12
CA PHE A 6 2.73 -20.75 -1.26
C PHE A 6 2.14 -20.44 0.13
N VAL A 7 2.14 -19.18 0.49
CA VAL A 7 1.57 -18.66 1.76
C VAL A 7 0.19 -18.09 1.48
N TYR A 8 -0.83 -18.51 2.20
CA TYR A 8 -2.16 -17.95 1.99
C TYR A 8 -2.93 -17.75 3.30
N ASN A 9 -3.77 -16.71 3.33
CA ASN A 9 -4.70 -16.47 4.41
C ASN A 9 -6.05 -17.18 4.12
N PRO A 10 -6.39 -18.24 4.87
CA PRO A 10 -7.58 -19.04 4.59
C PRO A 10 -8.91 -18.28 4.82
N ASN A 11 -8.85 -17.12 5.50
CA ASN A 11 -10.01 -16.32 5.85
C ASN A 11 -10.16 -15.06 5.00
N ALA A 12 -9.16 -14.73 4.16
CA ALA A 12 -9.23 -13.56 3.29
C ALA A 12 -10.44 -13.62 2.35
N GLY A 13 -11.13 -12.48 2.18
CA GLY A 13 -12.30 -12.38 1.31
C GLY A 13 -13.41 -13.39 1.65
N LYS A 14 -13.59 -13.74 2.93
CA LYS A 14 -14.53 -14.80 3.38
C LYS A 14 -14.20 -16.19 2.81
N GLY A 15 -12.91 -16.46 2.56
CA GLY A 15 -12.42 -17.76 2.09
C GLY A 15 -12.52 -17.96 0.57
N LEU A 16 -12.43 -16.90 -0.22
CA LEU A 16 -12.52 -16.94 -1.70
C LEU A 16 -11.55 -17.92 -2.35
N LEU A 17 -10.38 -18.15 -1.78
CA LEU A 17 -9.41 -19.09 -2.31
C LEU A 17 -9.82 -20.56 -2.14
N LYS A 18 -10.55 -20.90 -1.06
CA LYS A 18 -10.82 -22.31 -0.69
C LYS A 18 -11.39 -23.15 -1.82
N PRO A 19 -12.45 -22.73 -2.54
CA PRO A 19 -13.01 -23.53 -3.63
C PRO A 19 -12.10 -23.67 -4.86
N LYS A 20 -11.11 -22.77 -5.02
CA LYS A 20 -10.19 -22.74 -6.17
C LYS A 20 -8.79 -23.25 -5.84
N LEU A 21 -8.53 -23.68 -4.60
CA LEU A 21 -7.19 -24.05 -4.14
C LEU A 21 -6.57 -25.19 -4.97
N ALA A 22 -7.37 -26.20 -5.30
CA ALA A 22 -6.87 -27.31 -6.13
C ALA A 22 -6.45 -26.86 -7.53
N ASP A 23 -7.23 -25.99 -8.17
CA ASP A 23 -6.93 -25.46 -9.50
C ASP A 23 -5.68 -24.58 -9.47
N VAL A 24 -5.51 -23.75 -8.43
CA VAL A 24 -4.29 -22.95 -8.22
C VAL A 24 -3.06 -23.81 -8.06
N LEU A 25 -3.14 -24.88 -7.27
CA LEU A 25 -2.03 -25.81 -7.10
C LEU A 25 -1.69 -26.56 -8.42
N ASP A 26 -2.70 -26.93 -9.21
CA ASP A 26 -2.51 -27.56 -10.52
C ASP A 26 -1.74 -26.62 -11.49
N ILE A 27 -2.07 -25.32 -11.51
CA ILE A 27 -1.33 -24.31 -12.28
C ILE A 27 0.15 -24.31 -11.86
N PHE A 28 0.44 -24.27 -10.56
CA PHE A 28 1.82 -24.21 -10.07
C PHE A 28 2.62 -25.47 -10.38
N VAL A 29 2.01 -26.65 -10.24
CA VAL A 29 2.65 -27.92 -10.57
C VAL A 29 2.90 -28.05 -12.07
N LYS A 30 1.95 -27.64 -12.93
CA LYS A 30 2.11 -27.60 -14.39
C LYS A 30 3.22 -26.63 -14.83
N ALA A 31 3.41 -25.53 -14.10
CA ALA A 31 4.54 -24.62 -14.31
C ALA A 31 5.90 -25.18 -13.83
N GLY A 32 5.95 -26.42 -13.32
CA GLY A 32 7.17 -27.13 -12.94
C GLY A 32 7.69 -26.84 -11.52
N TYR A 33 6.82 -26.36 -10.62
CA TYR A 33 7.18 -26.11 -9.22
C TYR A 33 6.86 -27.29 -8.29
N GLU A 34 7.78 -27.59 -7.36
CA GLU A 34 7.49 -28.31 -6.12
C GLU A 34 6.92 -27.30 -5.13
N VAL A 35 5.66 -27.48 -4.74
CA VAL A 35 4.91 -26.47 -3.96
C VAL A 35 4.86 -26.86 -2.49
N VAL A 36 5.40 -26.00 -1.63
CA VAL A 36 5.18 -26.07 -0.17
C VAL A 36 4.07 -25.12 0.19
N VAL A 37 2.95 -25.65 0.68
CA VAL A 37 1.73 -24.88 1.01
C VAL A 37 1.73 -24.53 2.49
N TYR A 38 1.49 -23.25 2.80
CA TYR A 38 1.44 -22.74 4.17
C TYR A 38 0.21 -21.84 4.40
N PRO A 39 -0.85 -22.35 5.03
CA PRO A 39 -1.97 -21.53 5.49
C PRO A 39 -1.57 -20.74 6.74
N THR A 40 -1.73 -19.42 6.73
CA THR A 40 -1.46 -18.59 7.90
C THR A 40 -2.46 -18.87 9.02
N GLN A 41 -1.99 -18.83 10.28
CA GLN A 41 -2.79 -19.15 11.45
C GLN A 41 -3.16 -17.92 12.30
N GLY A 42 -2.61 -16.74 11.99
CA GLY A 42 -2.90 -15.53 12.71
C GLY A 42 -2.03 -14.35 12.30
N TYR A 43 -2.12 -13.27 13.05
CA TYR A 43 -1.39 -12.03 12.80
C TYR A 43 0.12 -12.25 12.81
N ARG A 44 0.80 -11.66 11.81
CA ARG A 44 2.26 -11.78 11.56
C ARG A 44 2.77 -13.20 11.30
N ASP A 45 1.91 -14.16 11.02
CA ASP A 45 2.35 -15.52 10.75
C ASP A 45 3.02 -15.64 9.37
N GLY A 46 2.49 -14.95 8.36
CA GLY A 46 3.11 -14.80 7.05
C GLY A 46 4.51 -14.19 7.15
N TYR A 47 4.68 -13.10 7.90
CA TYR A 47 5.97 -12.47 8.17
C TYR A 47 6.98 -13.47 8.77
N LYS A 48 6.59 -14.18 9.84
CA LYS A 48 7.46 -15.15 10.52
C LYS A 48 7.88 -16.26 9.57
N LYS A 49 6.93 -16.79 8.78
CA LYS A 49 7.15 -17.86 7.83
C LYS A 49 8.17 -17.45 6.77
N ILE A 50 7.99 -16.27 6.16
CA ILE A 50 8.91 -15.77 5.14
C ILE A 50 10.30 -15.50 5.72
N ARG A 51 10.37 -14.82 6.87
CA ARG A 51 11.65 -14.51 7.50
C ARG A 51 12.48 -15.75 7.85
N SER A 52 11.82 -16.84 8.24
CA SER A 52 12.46 -18.11 8.68
C SER A 52 12.58 -19.16 7.57
N MET A 53 12.07 -18.91 6.35
CA MET A 53 12.16 -19.89 5.28
C MET A 53 13.60 -20.15 4.86
N GLU A 54 13.88 -21.38 4.44
CA GLU A 54 15.19 -21.76 3.88
C GLU A 54 15.45 -21.08 2.52
N ASP A 55 16.72 -20.90 2.15
CA ASP A 55 17.12 -20.26 0.88
C ASP A 55 16.99 -21.18 -0.35
N LYS A 56 16.19 -22.23 -0.23
CA LYS A 56 15.96 -23.23 -1.28
C LYS A 56 14.79 -22.92 -2.20
N PHE A 57 14.00 -21.88 -1.88
CA PHE A 57 12.88 -21.48 -2.70
C PHE A 57 13.30 -20.51 -3.80
N ASP A 58 12.67 -20.65 -4.96
CA ASP A 58 12.89 -19.82 -6.16
C ASP A 58 11.78 -18.75 -6.31
N LEU A 59 10.62 -19.00 -5.72
CA LEU A 59 9.46 -18.12 -5.78
C LEU A 59 8.66 -18.23 -4.47
N VAL A 60 8.16 -17.11 -3.99
CA VAL A 60 7.07 -17.07 -3.00
C VAL A 60 5.80 -16.65 -3.72
N VAL A 61 4.70 -17.34 -3.50
CA VAL A 61 3.38 -16.86 -3.89
C VAL A 61 2.58 -16.60 -2.62
N CYS A 62 1.94 -15.42 -2.52
CA CYS A 62 1.02 -15.16 -1.43
C CYS A 62 -0.40 -14.94 -1.93
N SER A 63 -1.38 -15.43 -1.17
CA SER A 63 -2.80 -15.13 -1.41
C SER A 63 -3.45 -14.59 -0.15
N GLY A 64 -4.07 -13.43 -0.28
CA GLY A 64 -4.69 -12.70 0.82
C GLY A 64 -5.12 -11.30 0.42
N GLY A 65 -5.42 -10.48 1.39
CA GLY A 65 -5.57 -9.02 1.22
C GLY A 65 -4.23 -8.30 1.36
N ASP A 66 -4.30 -6.95 1.34
CA ASP A 66 -3.12 -6.09 1.45
C ASP A 66 -2.28 -6.38 2.71
N GLY A 67 -2.91 -6.64 3.88
CA GLY A 67 -2.19 -7.01 5.10
C GLY A 67 -1.44 -8.35 5.01
N THR A 68 -1.95 -9.35 4.23
CA THR A 68 -1.20 -10.60 4.00
C THR A 68 0.00 -10.35 3.09
N LEU A 69 -0.15 -9.51 2.07
CA LEU A 69 0.94 -9.09 1.21
C LEU A 69 2.00 -8.34 2.00
N ASP A 70 1.59 -7.37 2.83
CA ASP A 70 2.49 -6.61 3.71
C ASP A 70 3.33 -7.53 4.59
N GLU A 71 2.72 -8.50 5.27
CA GLU A 71 3.45 -9.48 6.08
C GLU A 71 4.53 -10.24 5.27
N VAL A 72 4.19 -10.65 4.04
CA VAL A 72 5.10 -11.39 3.15
C VAL A 72 6.22 -10.48 2.65
N VAL A 73 5.90 -9.28 2.22
CA VAL A 73 6.89 -8.28 1.75
C VAL A 73 7.83 -7.88 2.89
N THR A 74 7.28 -7.52 4.05
CA THR A 74 8.08 -7.14 5.23
C THR A 74 9.00 -8.29 5.66
N GLY A 75 8.51 -9.53 5.63
CA GLY A 75 9.32 -10.72 5.88
C GLY A 75 10.46 -10.87 4.87
N MET A 76 10.18 -10.67 3.58
CA MET A 76 11.16 -10.75 2.51
C MET A 76 12.21 -9.66 2.60
N MET A 77 11.82 -8.44 2.90
CA MET A 77 12.74 -7.29 3.06
C MET A 77 13.74 -7.46 4.22
N LYS A 78 13.40 -8.25 5.24
CA LYS A 78 14.32 -8.57 6.34
C LYS A 78 15.29 -9.73 6.03
N ARG A 79 15.21 -10.31 4.82
CA ARG A 79 16.13 -11.39 4.39
C ARG A 79 17.33 -10.82 3.63
N LYS A 80 18.46 -11.55 3.69
CA LYS A 80 19.66 -11.26 2.86
C LYS A 80 19.43 -11.66 1.40
N LYS A 81 18.85 -12.85 1.16
CA LYS A 81 18.46 -13.32 -0.16
C LYS A 81 16.98 -13.05 -0.35
N ARG A 82 16.66 -12.19 -1.29
CA ARG A 82 15.30 -11.91 -1.75
C ARG A 82 15.02 -12.70 -3.01
N ILE A 83 13.79 -13.13 -3.17
CA ILE A 83 13.31 -13.85 -4.35
C ILE A 83 11.98 -13.22 -4.77
N PRO A 84 11.55 -13.39 -6.04
CA PRO A 84 10.30 -12.81 -6.51
C PRO A 84 9.08 -13.26 -5.70
N ILE A 85 8.08 -12.38 -5.64
CA ILE A 85 6.79 -12.65 -5.01
C ILE A 85 5.70 -12.62 -6.07
N GLY A 86 4.93 -13.71 -6.20
CA GLY A 86 3.64 -13.72 -6.90
C GLY A 86 2.52 -13.33 -5.93
N TYR A 87 1.50 -12.59 -6.40
CA TYR A 87 0.39 -12.17 -5.56
C TYR A 87 -0.96 -12.56 -6.16
N ILE A 88 -1.77 -13.26 -5.38
CA ILE A 88 -3.16 -13.61 -5.69
C ILE A 88 -4.06 -12.80 -4.76
N PRO A 89 -4.66 -11.69 -5.23
CA PRO A 89 -5.45 -10.79 -4.38
C PRO A 89 -6.80 -11.43 -4.05
N THR A 90 -7.05 -11.69 -2.77
CA THR A 90 -8.30 -12.23 -2.26
C THR A 90 -8.91 -11.37 -1.14
N GLY A 91 -8.34 -10.21 -0.89
CA GLY A 91 -8.88 -9.23 0.06
C GLY A 91 -10.05 -8.43 -0.48
N THR A 92 -10.51 -7.46 0.30
CA THR A 92 -11.62 -6.59 -0.09
C THR A 92 -11.18 -5.45 -1.01
N THR A 93 -10.07 -4.80 -0.73
CA THR A 93 -9.58 -3.60 -1.43
C THR A 93 -8.53 -3.96 -2.47
N ASN A 94 -7.44 -4.56 -2.05
CA ASN A 94 -6.30 -5.00 -2.86
C ASN A 94 -5.73 -3.82 -3.68
N ASP A 95 -5.41 -2.71 -3.00
CA ASP A 95 -4.94 -1.46 -3.62
C ASP A 95 -3.62 -1.68 -4.37
N PHE A 96 -2.69 -2.44 -3.80
CA PHE A 96 -1.42 -2.74 -4.44
C PHE A 96 -1.60 -3.56 -5.73
N ALA A 97 -2.44 -4.61 -5.71
CA ALA A 97 -2.74 -5.39 -6.91
C ALA A 97 -3.39 -4.53 -8.00
N SER A 98 -4.33 -3.66 -7.61
CA SER A 98 -4.99 -2.73 -8.54
C SER A 98 -4.00 -1.77 -9.19
N SER A 99 -3.00 -1.32 -8.44
CA SER A 99 -1.97 -0.39 -8.90
C SER A 99 -0.99 -1.03 -9.90
N LEU A 100 -0.66 -2.31 -9.71
CA LEU A 100 0.20 -3.09 -10.62
C LEU A 100 -0.57 -3.87 -11.68
N HIS A 101 -1.88 -3.62 -11.83
CA HIS A 101 -2.76 -4.30 -12.80
C HIS A 101 -2.80 -5.83 -12.64
N ILE A 102 -2.54 -6.36 -11.44
CA ILE A 102 -2.68 -7.78 -11.15
C ILE A 102 -4.17 -8.15 -11.15
N SER A 103 -4.52 -9.20 -11.88
CA SER A 103 -5.90 -9.65 -12.04
C SER A 103 -6.57 -9.97 -10.69
N LYS A 104 -7.84 -9.60 -10.54
CA LYS A 104 -8.68 -10.00 -9.40
C LYS A 104 -9.26 -11.41 -9.57
N ASP A 105 -9.17 -12.00 -10.78
CA ASP A 105 -9.49 -13.41 -10.95
C ASP A 105 -8.35 -14.27 -10.39
N ILE A 106 -8.72 -15.20 -9.52
CA ILE A 106 -7.76 -16.00 -8.74
C ILE A 106 -6.88 -16.87 -9.66
N LEU A 107 -7.45 -17.45 -10.71
CA LEU A 107 -6.72 -18.35 -11.60
C LEU A 107 -5.79 -17.56 -12.53
N SER A 108 -6.27 -16.44 -13.07
CA SER A 108 -5.43 -15.52 -13.86
C SER A 108 -4.27 -14.97 -13.02
N ALA A 109 -4.52 -14.57 -11.76
CA ALA A 109 -3.47 -14.10 -10.88
C ALA A 109 -2.47 -15.23 -10.51
N ALA A 110 -2.94 -16.47 -10.36
CA ALA A 110 -2.08 -17.63 -10.13
C ALA A 110 -1.20 -17.93 -11.35
N ASP A 111 -1.74 -17.80 -12.55
CA ASP A 111 -1.00 -17.95 -13.80
C ASP A 111 0.07 -16.87 -13.95
N THR A 112 -0.30 -15.60 -13.73
CA THR A 112 0.64 -14.46 -13.70
C THR A 112 1.77 -14.68 -12.68
N ALA A 113 1.47 -15.25 -11.52
CA ALA A 113 2.48 -15.50 -10.49
C ALA A 113 3.59 -16.45 -10.95
N VAL A 114 3.34 -17.36 -11.89
CA VAL A 114 4.30 -18.38 -12.35
C VAL A 114 4.80 -18.18 -13.77
N HIS A 115 4.06 -17.50 -14.62
CA HIS A 115 4.40 -17.29 -16.04
C HIS A 115 4.66 -15.81 -16.38
N GLY A 116 4.29 -14.89 -15.49
CA GLY A 116 4.52 -13.45 -15.68
C GLY A 116 6.00 -13.05 -15.65
N LYS A 117 6.23 -11.75 -15.78
CA LYS A 117 7.58 -11.16 -15.65
C LYS A 117 7.80 -10.62 -14.23
N ALA A 118 9.04 -10.74 -13.75
CA ALA A 118 9.45 -10.09 -12.51
C ALA A 118 9.61 -8.57 -12.73
N PHE A 119 8.87 -7.78 -11.96
CA PHE A 119 8.95 -6.34 -11.95
C PHE A 119 9.57 -5.88 -10.63
N ALA A 120 10.71 -5.19 -10.73
CA ALA A 120 11.39 -4.66 -9.56
C ALA A 120 10.70 -3.37 -9.10
N CYS A 121 10.08 -3.40 -7.92
CA CYS A 121 9.38 -2.26 -7.37
C CYS A 121 10.07 -1.67 -6.14
N ASP A 122 9.82 -0.40 -5.95
CA ASP A 122 10.27 0.40 -4.82
C ASP A 122 9.51 0.01 -3.54
N ILE A 123 10.22 0.02 -2.41
CA ILE A 123 9.65 -0.27 -1.10
C ILE A 123 10.02 0.86 -0.14
N GLY A 124 9.04 1.30 0.65
CA GLY A 124 9.24 2.33 1.66
C GLY A 124 9.82 1.79 2.97
N THR A 125 10.76 2.52 3.54
CA THR A 125 11.11 2.37 4.96
C THR A 125 10.51 3.52 5.75
N PHE A 126 9.99 3.21 6.93
CA PHE A 126 9.43 4.14 7.89
C PHE A 126 10.14 3.90 9.22
N ASN A 127 11.13 4.71 9.55
CA ASN A 127 12.06 4.45 10.63
C ASN A 127 12.66 3.03 10.49
N GLN A 128 12.30 2.10 11.41
CA GLN A 128 12.75 0.70 11.38
C GLN A 128 11.74 -0.24 10.69
N ASP A 129 10.56 0.24 10.38
CA ASP A 129 9.49 -0.51 9.73
C ASP A 129 9.50 -0.34 8.20
N ILE A 130 8.59 -1.00 7.54
CA ILE A 130 8.47 -1.03 6.09
C ILE A 130 7.01 -0.80 5.73
N PHE A 131 6.77 -0.12 4.62
CA PHE A 131 5.46 -0.07 3.99
C PHE A 131 5.59 -0.37 2.49
N VAL A 132 4.55 -0.95 1.93
CA VAL A 132 4.52 -1.40 0.53
C VAL A 132 3.99 -0.32 -0.38
N TYR A 133 2.91 0.36 0.01
CA TYR A 133 2.24 1.31 -0.85
C TYR A 133 1.84 2.64 -0.18
N VAL A 134 1.65 2.71 1.14
CA VAL A 134 1.30 3.97 1.80
C VAL A 134 1.72 4.06 3.26
N ALA A 135 2.32 5.20 3.62
CA ALA A 135 2.45 5.68 4.99
C ALA A 135 1.64 6.98 5.12
N ALA A 136 0.74 7.06 6.11
CA ALA A 136 -0.15 8.21 6.24
C ALA A 136 -0.44 8.58 7.69
N PHE A 137 -0.75 9.86 7.92
CA PHE A 137 -1.26 10.38 9.18
C PHE A 137 -2.46 11.31 8.98
N GLY A 138 -3.24 11.48 10.03
CA GLY A 138 -4.31 12.46 10.10
C GLY A 138 -5.71 11.89 9.88
N LEU A 139 -6.61 12.64 9.25
CA LEU A 139 -8.06 12.43 9.28
C LEU A 139 -8.54 11.02 8.85
N PHE A 140 -7.79 10.30 8.02
CA PHE A 140 -8.19 8.98 7.53
C PHE A 140 -7.46 7.81 8.20
N THR A 141 -6.65 8.09 9.23
CA THR A 141 -5.82 7.09 9.90
C THR A 141 -6.37 6.67 11.27
N ASP A 142 -7.52 7.20 11.69
CA ASP A 142 -8.09 6.87 12.99
C ASP A 142 -8.66 5.44 12.98
N VAL A 143 -8.09 4.60 13.83
CA VAL A 143 -8.39 3.15 13.97
C VAL A 143 -9.88 2.90 14.30
N SER A 144 -10.62 3.92 14.76
CA SER A 144 -12.06 3.83 15.00
C SER A 144 -12.90 3.56 13.74
N TYR A 145 -12.34 3.72 12.55
CA TYR A 145 -13.01 3.41 11.27
C TYR A 145 -13.17 1.93 10.95
N GLN A 146 -12.49 1.05 11.65
CA GLN A 146 -12.65 -0.42 11.46
C GLN A 146 -14.06 -0.94 11.78
N THR A 147 -14.89 -0.14 12.47
CA THR A 147 -16.22 -0.56 12.93
C THR A 147 -17.37 -0.27 11.95
N ASN A 148 -17.16 0.54 10.91
CA ASN A 148 -18.24 0.90 9.96
C ASN A 148 -17.89 0.55 8.51
N GLN A 149 -18.07 -0.73 8.14
CA GLN A 149 -18.00 -1.20 6.75
C GLN A 149 -19.03 -0.55 5.79
N SER A 150 -19.95 0.27 6.30
CA SER A 150 -20.99 0.95 5.51
C SER A 150 -20.51 2.27 4.85
N LEU A 151 -19.33 2.78 5.20
CA LEU A 151 -18.78 4.04 4.67
C LEU A 151 -17.94 3.89 3.39
N LYS A 152 -17.91 2.70 2.79
CA LYS A 152 -17.11 2.38 1.57
C LYS A 152 -17.66 2.94 0.26
N ASN A 153 -18.73 3.74 0.28
CA ASN A 153 -19.21 4.42 -0.92
C ASN A 153 -18.63 5.83 -0.97
N SER A 154 -17.98 6.17 -2.08
CA SER A 154 -17.26 7.44 -2.34
C SER A 154 -18.04 8.70 -1.95
N ILE A 155 -19.37 8.69 -2.00
CA ILE A 155 -20.27 9.76 -1.56
C ILE A 155 -20.30 9.87 -0.02
N GLY A 156 -20.11 8.76 0.72
CA GLY A 156 -20.11 8.74 2.18
C GLY A 156 -18.91 9.47 2.80
N HIS A 157 -17.74 9.43 2.17
CA HIS A 157 -16.54 10.14 2.66
C HIS A 157 -16.68 11.65 2.52
N ALA A 158 -17.16 12.15 1.37
CA ALA A 158 -17.40 13.58 1.19
C ALA A 158 -18.50 14.11 2.15
N ALA A 159 -19.58 13.33 2.36
CA ALA A 159 -20.62 13.67 3.32
C ALA A 159 -20.10 13.66 4.77
N TYR A 160 -19.19 12.77 5.13
CA TYR A 160 -18.58 12.72 6.46
C TYR A 160 -17.63 13.90 6.69
N VAL A 161 -16.83 14.26 5.69
CA VAL A 161 -15.99 15.46 5.75
C VAL A 161 -16.86 16.72 5.84
N LEU A 162 -17.99 16.78 5.12
CA LEU A 162 -18.98 17.86 5.22
C LEU A 162 -19.71 17.90 6.59
N GLU A 163 -20.00 16.76 7.20
CA GLU A 163 -20.54 16.69 8.56
C GLU A 163 -19.49 17.14 9.60
N GLY A 164 -18.22 16.74 9.41
CA GLY A 164 -17.05 17.22 10.16
C GLY A 164 -16.82 18.74 9.99
N ALA A 165 -17.18 19.31 8.82
CA ALA A 165 -17.07 20.73 8.53
C ALA A 165 -17.88 21.61 9.50
N LYS A 166 -18.95 21.08 10.07
CA LYS A 166 -19.73 21.80 11.11
C LYS A 166 -18.94 22.00 12.41
N ARG A 167 -17.80 21.33 12.55
CA ARG A 167 -16.94 21.36 13.75
C ARG A 167 -15.45 21.43 13.39
N LEU A 168 -15.03 22.45 12.64
CA LEU A 168 -13.62 22.70 12.27
C LEU A 168 -12.63 22.56 13.45
N SER A 169 -13.08 22.93 14.65
CA SER A 169 -12.27 22.81 15.87
C SER A 169 -11.97 21.37 16.30
N HIS A 170 -12.60 20.37 15.69
CA HIS A 170 -12.44 18.95 16.03
C HIS A 170 -11.72 18.16 14.95
N ILE A 171 -11.28 18.82 13.86
CA ILE A 171 -10.43 18.15 12.85
C ILE A 171 -9.04 18.00 13.47
N PRO A 172 -8.55 16.75 13.63
CA PRO A 172 -7.20 16.52 14.12
C PRO A 172 -6.21 17.17 13.16
N SER A 173 -5.21 17.84 13.70
CA SER A 173 -4.17 18.50 12.91
C SER A 173 -2.89 18.56 13.72
N TYR A 174 -1.77 18.58 13.02
CA TYR A 174 -0.46 18.47 13.62
C TYR A 174 0.45 19.55 13.05
N LYS A 175 1.19 20.22 13.92
CA LYS A 175 2.25 21.14 13.51
C LYS A 175 3.49 20.32 13.22
N ILE A 176 3.93 20.39 11.99
CA ILE A 176 4.99 19.52 11.47
C ILE A 176 5.94 20.38 10.63
N LYS A 177 7.23 20.13 10.83
CA LYS A 177 8.29 20.49 9.92
C LYS A 177 8.66 19.29 9.08
N ILE A 178 8.62 19.44 7.77
CA ILE A 178 8.86 18.39 6.79
C ILE A 178 10.07 18.81 5.98
N THR A 179 11.08 17.94 5.93
CA THR A 179 12.29 18.18 5.12
C THR A 179 12.38 17.10 4.04
N HIS A 180 12.52 17.50 2.79
CA HIS A 180 12.72 16.61 1.66
C HIS A 180 13.65 17.24 0.63
N ASP A 181 14.60 16.47 0.12
CA ASP A 181 15.53 16.86 -0.96
C ASP A 181 16.19 18.25 -0.79
N GLY A 182 16.37 18.70 0.46
CA GLY A 182 16.95 20.00 0.83
C GLY A 182 15.93 21.14 0.97
N GLU A 183 14.67 20.90 0.69
CA GLU A 183 13.57 21.84 0.92
C GLU A 183 12.93 21.61 2.29
N VAL A 184 12.35 22.67 2.87
CA VAL A 184 11.65 22.63 4.17
C VAL A 184 10.26 23.20 4.01
N ILE A 185 9.26 22.44 4.48
CA ILE A 185 7.86 22.84 4.54
C ILE A 185 7.44 22.82 6.02
N GLU A 186 6.95 23.94 6.52
CA GLU A 186 6.43 24.04 7.89
C GLU A 186 4.96 24.44 7.86
N GLY A 187 4.16 23.84 8.74
CA GLY A 187 2.73 24.18 8.82
C GLY A 187 1.94 23.30 9.76
N GLU A 188 0.64 23.56 9.79
CA GLU A 188 -0.33 22.72 10.49
C GLU A 188 -1.12 21.92 9.46
N PHE A 189 -0.98 20.59 9.49
CA PHE A 189 -1.54 19.66 8.51
C PHE A 189 -2.58 18.76 9.16
N MET A 190 -3.69 18.54 8.45
CA MET A 190 -4.75 17.62 8.85
C MET A 190 -4.58 16.22 8.21
N ILE A 191 -3.84 16.13 7.11
CA ILE A 191 -3.54 14.88 6.40
C ILE A 191 -2.13 14.98 5.84
N GLY A 192 -1.38 13.90 5.98
CA GLY A 192 -0.14 13.66 5.25
C GLY A 192 -0.10 12.23 4.74
N MET A 193 0.37 12.06 3.51
CA MET A 193 0.45 10.77 2.84
C MET A 193 1.71 10.70 2.00
N VAL A 194 2.47 9.62 2.18
CA VAL A 194 3.62 9.25 1.38
C VAL A 194 3.30 7.91 0.74
N THR A 195 3.30 7.84 -0.57
CA THR A 195 2.76 6.67 -1.26
C THR A 195 3.56 6.29 -2.49
N ASN A 196 3.57 5.00 -2.78
CA ASN A 196 4.02 4.37 -4.01
C ASN A 196 2.82 3.62 -4.61
N SER A 197 1.72 4.33 -4.89
CA SER A 197 0.49 3.71 -5.37
C SER A 197 -0.38 4.70 -6.14
N LYS A 198 -1.03 4.23 -7.21
CA LYS A 198 -2.03 5.00 -7.96
C LYS A 198 -3.38 5.09 -7.25
N SER A 199 -3.57 4.27 -6.22
CA SER A 199 -4.81 4.18 -5.45
C SER A 199 -4.49 4.00 -3.97
N VAL A 200 -5.15 4.77 -3.12
CA VAL A 200 -5.07 4.65 -1.67
C VAL A 200 -6.48 4.63 -1.10
N ALA A 201 -6.81 3.61 -0.29
CA ALA A 201 -8.13 3.40 0.31
C ALA A 201 -9.28 3.39 -0.73
N GLY A 202 -9.00 2.95 -1.97
CA GLY A 202 -9.96 2.93 -3.08
C GLY A 202 -10.12 4.26 -3.82
N PHE A 203 -9.44 5.33 -3.40
CA PHE A 203 -9.39 6.60 -4.13
C PHE A 203 -8.31 6.54 -5.21
N LYS A 204 -8.70 6.75 -6.45
CA LYS A 204 -7.79 6.83 -7.60
C LYS A 204 -7.37 8.29 -7.83
N GLY A 205 -6.16 8.50 -8.32
CA GLY A 205 -5.69 9.82 -8.74
C GLY A 205 -5.26 10.78 -7.62
N ILE A 206 -5.46 10.45 -6.33
CA ILE A 206 -5.03 11.28 -5.20
C ILE A 206 -3.52 11.59 -5.26
N THR A 207 -2.74 10.66 -5.80
CA THR A 207 -1.28 10.72 -5.85
C THR A 207 -0.75 11.22 -7.19
N GLY A 208 -1.65 11.66 -8.09
CA GLY A 208 -1.28 12.15 -9.43
C GLY A 208 -1.35 11.07 -10.51
N LYS A 209 -1.28 11.54 -11.78
CA LYS A 209 -1.46 10.67 -12.97
C LYS A 209 -0.20 9.89 -13.38
N LYS A 210 0.95 10.16 -12.80
CA LYS A 210 2.27 9.66 -13.26
C LYS A 210 3.02 8.89 -12.17
N VAL A 211 2.31 8.10 -11.35
CA VAL A 211 2.95 7.24 -10.35
C VAL A 211 3.75 6.15 -11.06
N ARG A 212 5.01 6.03 -10.69
CA ARG A 212 5.92 4.95 -11.11
C ARG A 212 6.38 4.19 -9.87
N PHE A 213 6.41 2.88 -9.99
CA PHE A 213 6.76 1.99 -8.87
C PHE A 213 8.24 1.64 -8.83
N ASP A 214 9.06 2.22 -9.70
CA ASP A 214 10.46 1.84 -9.95
C ASP A 214 11.40 3.04 -10.18
N ASP A 215 10.92 4.28 -9.98
CA ASP A 215 11.73 5.48 -10.23
C ASP A 215 12.60 5.90 -9.04
N GLY A 216 12.34 5.37 -7.85
CA GLY A 216 13.08 5.66 -6.63
C GLY A 216 12.51 6.83 -5.85
N GLU A 217 11.30 7.28 -6.18
CA GLU A 217 10.61 8.40 -5.53
C GLU A 217 9.23 7.98 -5.04
N PHE A 218 8.73 8.69 -4.04
CA PHE A 218 7.36 8.58 -3.58
C PHE A 218 6.57 9.81 -3.98
N GLU A 219 5.29 9.64 -4.22
CA GLU A 219 4.35 10.74 -4.25
C GLU A 219 3.98 11.14 -2.83
N VAL A 220 4.12 12.42 -2.54
CA VAL A 220 3.75 12.99 -1.24
C VAL A 220 2.58 13.94 -1.42
N MET A 221 1.59 13.81 -0.54
CA MET A 221 0.49 14.75 -0.44
C MET A 221 0.32 15.22 1.00
N LEU A 222 0.25 16.52 1.18
CA LEU A 222 0.00 17.16 2.47
C LEU A 222 -1.19 18.09 2.32
N ILE A 223 -2.13 18.03 3.26
CA ILE A 223 -3.29 18.92 3.28
C ILE A 223 -3.26 19.75 4.56
N LYS A 224 -3.22 21.06 4.39
CA LYS A 224 -3.25 22.02 5.51
C LYS A 224 -4.56 21.92 6.27
N LYS A 225 -4.52 22.27 7.54
CA LYS A 225 -5.71 22.51 8.33
C LYS A 225 -6.46 23.73 7.79
N PRO A 226 -7.74 23.59 7.39
CA PRO A 226 -8.55 24.74 6.99
C PRO A 226 -8.83 25.67 8.17
N LYS A 227 -8.73 26.97 7.94
CA LYS A 227 -8.98 28.00 8.95
C LYS A 227 -10.46 28.38 9.07
N ASN A 228 -11.22 28.12 8.03
CA ASN A 228 -12.63 28.48 7.93
C ASN A 228 -13.40 27.49 7.02
N PRO A 229 -14.77 27.52 7.04
CA PRO A 229 -15.57 26.61 6.21
C PRO A 229 -15.38 26.75 4.70
N VAL A 230 -14.98 27.93 4.22
CA VAL A 230 -14.76 28.16 2.77
C VAL A 230 -13.52 27.41 2.31
N GLU A 231 -12.40 27.54 3.03
CA GLU A 231 -11.18 26.78 2.75
C GLU A 231 -11.43 25.26 2.74
N LEU A 232 -12.24 24.76 3.70
CA LEU A 232 -12.59 23.34 3.71
C LEU A 232 -13.41 22.93 2.49
N GLN A 233 -14.35 23.78 2.03
CA GLN A 233 -15.11 23.50 0.81
C GLN A 233 -14.21 23.48 -0.43
N GLU A 234 -13.24 24.38 -0.53
CA GLU A 234 -12.25 24.42 -1.61
C GLU A 234 -11.37 23.17 -1.61
N ILE A 235 -10.88 22.74 -0.44
CA ILE A 235 -10.13 21.48 -0.30
C ILE A 235 -10.95 20.29 -0.79
N ILE A 236 -12.20 20.17 -0.34
CA ILE A 236 -13.10 19.07 -0.75
C ILE A 236 -13.37 19.12 -2.26
N ALA A 237 -13.66 20.29 -2.80
CA ALA A 237 -13.90 20.48 -4.23
C ALA A 237 -12.68 20.06 -5.05
N SER A 238 -11.49 20.49 -4.64
CA SER A 238 -10.23 20.14 -5.28
C SER A 238 -9.95 18.63 -5.27
N MET A 239 -10.24 17.95 -4.15
CA MET A 239 -10.14 16.50 -4.05
C MET A 239 -11.12 15.78 -5.00
N LEU A 240 -12.35 16.28 -5.13
CA LEU A 240 -13.36 15.67 -5.98
C LEU A 240 -13.07 15.80 -7.47
N ILE A 241 -12.42 16.89 -7.90
CA ILE A 241 -12.04 17.12 -9.30
C ILE A 241 -10.59 16.66 -9.60
N GLU A 242 -9.94 15.99 -8.65
CA GLU A 242 -8.54 15.54 -8.74
C GLU A 242 -7.55 16.68 -9.11
N SER A 243 -7.81 17.90 -8.61
CA SER A 243 -6.96 19.07 -8.78
C SER A 243 -6.26 19.41 -7.48
N PHE A 244 -5.00 19.02 -7.37
CA PHE A 244 -4.21 19.13 -6.12
C PHE A 244 -3.26 20.34 -6.10
N ASP A 245 -3.27 21.18 -7.12
CA ASP A 245 -2.46 22.40 -7.19
C ASP A 245 -3.24 23.58 -6.58
N THR A 246 -3.27 23.63 -5.24
CA THR A 246 -3.96 24.67 -4.47
C THR A 246 -3.06 25.17 -3.33
N GLU A 247 -3.34 26.35 -2.77
CA GLU A 247 -2.61 26.87 -1.62
C GLU A 247 -2.76 26.04 -0.32
N TYR A 248 -3.75 25.12 -0.30
CA TYR A 248 -4.05 24.25 0.85
C TYR A 248 -3.41 22.88 0.75
N MET A 249 -2.89 22.53 -0.42
CA MET A 249 -2.32 21.21 -0.71
C MET A 249 -0.91 21.33 -1.24
N TYR A 250 -0.03 20.51 -0.74
CA TYR A 250 1.28 20.28 -1.30
C TYR A 250 1.31 18.91 -1.94
N THR A 251 1.74 18.84 -3.18
CA THR A 251 2.02 17.59 -3.87
C THR A 251 3.40 17.66 -4.49
N PHE A 252 4.25 16.70 -4.18
CA PHE A 252 5.61 16.64 -4.70
C PHE A 252 6.09 15.20 -4.71
N LYS A 253 7.22 14.96 -5.38
CA LYS A 253 7.94 13.69 -5.30
C LYS A 253 9.15 13.83 -4.40
N ALA A 254 9.48 12.78 -3.67
CA ALA A 254 10.68 12.77 -2.85
C ALA A 254 11.21 11.34 -2.63
N LYS A 255 12.53 11.24 -2.50
CA LYS A 255 13.22 9.99 -2.18
C LYS A 255 13.38 9.80 -0.69
N ASN A 256 13.73 10.87 0.02
CA ASN A 256 13.95 10.87 1.45
C ASN A 256 13.16 12.02 2.07
N ILE A 257 12.42 11.71 3.12
CA ILE A 257 11.54 12.68 3.77
C ILE A 257 11.67 12.51 5.27
N THR A 258 11.79 13.61 6.01
CA THR A 258 11.68 13.62 7.46
C THR A 258 10.49 14.45 7.91
N PHE A 259 9.82 13.97 8.93
CA PHE A 259 8.71 14.65 9.60
C PHE A 259 9.12 14.87 11.06
N GLU A 260 9.15 16.11 11.49
CA GLU A 260 9.41 16.52 12.86
C GLU A 260 8.17 17.23 13.41
N ALA A 261 7.53 16.69 14.45
CA ALA A 261 6.28 17.23 15.00
C ALA A 261 6.47 17.74 16.44
N GLU A 262 5.62 18.68 16.87
CA GLU A 262 5.60 19.18 18.26
C GLU A 262 5.11 18.14 19.28
N GLY A 263 4.59 16.98 18.82
CA GLY A 263 4.10 15.88 19.65
C GLY A 263 3.87 14.62 18.83
N GLU A 264 3.55 13.54 19.51
CA GLU A 264 3.32 12.24 18.85
C GLU A 264 2.13 12.29 17.89
N ILE A 265 2.34 11.80 16.67
CA ILE A 265 1.35 11.67 15.61
C ILE A 265 1.07 10.19 15.39
N PRO A 266 -0.20 9.74 15.40
CA PRO A 266 -0.54 8.38 15.00
C PRO A 266 -0.38 8.22 13.49
N TRP A 267 0.36 7.20 13.08
CA TRP A 267 0.58 6.83 11.69
C TRP A 267 -0.10 5.51 11.33
N THR A 268 -0.41 5.36 10.06
CA THR A 268 -0.78 4.07 9.47
C THR A 268 0.22 3.71 8.37
N LEU A 269 0.55 2.42 8.30
CA LEU A 269 1.35 1.83 7.24
C LEU A 269 0.50 0.76 6.57
N ASP A 270 0.25 0.91 5.27
CA ASP A 270 -0.57 -0.03 4.47
C ASP A 270 -1.95 -0.34 5.08
N GLY A 271 -2.52 0.66 5.80
CA GLY A 271 -3.81 0.55 6.45
C GLY A 271 -3.79 -0.05 7.87
N GLU A 272 -2.64 -0.46 8.37
CA GLU A 272 -2.45 -0.95 9.73
C GLU A 272 -1.83 0.15 10.63
N PHE A 273 -2.00 0.04 11.96
CA PHE A 273 -1.43 1.00 12.90
C PHE A 273 0.10 0.94 12.89
N GLY A 274 0.76 2.01 12.48
CA GLY A 274 2.20 2.18 12.36
C GLY A 274 2.89 2.79 13.57
N GLY A 275 2.17 3.01 14.69
CA GLY A 275 2.70 3.62 15.90
C GLY A 275 2.38 5.11 16.04
N GLN A 276 2.87 5.70 17.15
CA GLN A 276 2.84 7.13 17.41
C GLN A 276 4.28 7.66 17.43
N HIS A 277 4.53 8.71 16.66
CA HIS A 277 5.89 9.23 16.47
C HIS A 277 5.87 10.76 16.39
N ASP A 278 6.85 11.39 17.05
CA ASP A 278 7.17 12.82 16.93
C ASP A 278 8.24 13.07 15.85
N PHE A 279 9.01 12.02 15.52
CA PHE A 279 9.99 12.01 14.45
C PHE A 279 9.82 10.78 13.56
N VAL A 280 9.75 11.01 12.24
CA VAL A 280 9.67 9.96 11.24
C VAL A 280 10.65 10.24 10.10
N GLU A 281 11.44 9.24 9.74
CA GLU A 281 12.27 9.21 8.55
C GLU A 281 11.71 8.19 7.56
N ILE A 282 11.37 8.65 6.35
CA ILE A 282 10.90 7.80 5.25
C ILE A 282 11.95 7.83 4.14
N CYS A 283 12.36 6.64 3.70
CA CYS A 283 13.30 6.50 2.58
C CYS A 283 12.76 5.51 1.54
N ASN A 284 12.89 5.85 0.27
CA ASN A 284 12.63 4.93 -0.83
C ASN A 284 13.80 3.96 -1.00
N ARG A 285 13.50 2.68 -1.00
CA ARG A 285 14.40 1.59 -1.37
C ARG A 285 14.11 1.20 -2.81
N LYS A 286 14.77 1.90 -3.73
CA LYS A 286 14.56 1.74 -5.16
C LYS A 286 14.72 0.28 -5.59
N GLN A 287 13.72 -0.24 -6.31
CA GLN A 287 13.73 -1.58 -6.93
C GLN A 287 14.14 -2.69 -5.94
N ALA A 288 13.67 -2.57 -4.68
CA ALA A 288 14.14 -3.42 -3.59
C ALA A 288 13.50 -4.80 -3.57
N LEU A 289 12.40 -5.00 -4.29
CA LEU A 289 11.64 -6.24 -4.31
C LEU A 289 11.09 -6.51 -5.73
N GLU A 290 11.08 -7.78 -6.12
CA GLU A 290 10.48 -8.21 -7.38
C GLU A 290 9.09 -8.79 -7.15
N ILE A 291 8.10 -8.26 -7.87
CA ILE A 291 6.72 -8.75 -7.90
C ILE A 291 6.43 -9.30 -9.29
N MET A 292 5.81 -10.49 -9.35
CA MET A 292 5.37 -11.07 -10.62
C MET A 292 4.16 -10.31 -11.14
N ILE A 293 4.26 -9.74 -12.34
CA ILE A 293 3.19 -9.05 -13.04
C ILE A 293 2.95 -9.68 -14.41
N GLU A 294 1.83 -9.35 -15.03
CA GLU A 294 1.53 -9.81 -16.38
C GLU A 294 2.63 -9.37 -17.35
N ALA A 295 3.09 -10.29 -18.19
CA ALA A 295 4.00 -9.94 -19.28
C ALA A 295 3.20 -9.11 -20.29
N GLU A 296 3.67 -7.91 -20.65
CA GLU A 296 3.10 -7.19 -21.80
C GLU A 296 3.29 -8.06 -23.03
N GLU A 297 2.22 -8.32 -23.76
CA GLU A 297 2.33 -8.86 -25.10
C GLU A 297 3.11 -7.81 -25.92
N GLU A 298 4.26 -8.18 -26.47
CA GLU A 298 4.91 -7.36 -27.47
C GLU A 298 3.90 -7.22 -28.61
N GLU A 299 3.29 -6.03 -28.75
CA GLU A 299 2.52 -5.71 -29.95
C GLU A 299 3.52 -5.86 -31.09
N GLY A 300 3.40 -6.98 -31.82
CA GLY A 300 4.20 -7.22 -33.00
C GLY A 300 3.97 -6.05 -33.97
N GLU A 301 5.03 -5.32 -34.23
CA GLU A 301 5.07 -4.42 -35.39
C GLU A 301 4.77 -5.24 -36.64
N GLU A 302 3.53 -5.15 -37.16
CA GLU A 302 3.18 -5.51 -38.53
C GLU A 302 3.40 -4.31 -39.49
#